data_943287ae7b5643fc64d8495316e6ab46
#
_entry.id   943287ae7b5643fc64d8495316e6ab46
#
_cell.length_a   1.000
_cell.length_b   1.000
_cell.length_c   1.000
_cell.angle_alpha   90.00
_cell.angle_beta   90.00
_cell.angle_gamma   90.00
#
_symmetry.space_group_name_H-M   'P 1'
#
loop_
_entity.id
_entity.type
_entity.pdbx_description
1 polymer ?
#
loop_
_entity_poly.entity_id
_entity_poly.type
_entity_poly.pdbx_seq_one_letter_code
_entity_poly.pdbx_strand_id
1 'polypeptide(L)'
;MSIQIENLAKTDFRSVTVAGGKRIAPTSPGEMLREEFLKPMGLTNYRLAKEIDVPAQRIGDIIAGKRGITADTDLRLCRFFGLTDGWWLRLQGDYDTRLARAALAKKLAKIKPWSAHLEAKASEHRC
;
A
#
# COMPACT_ATOMS: atom_id res chain seq x y z
N MET A 1 -8.66 0.81 -23.06
CA MET A 1 -8.53 0.62 -22.03
C MET A 1 -8.42 1.54 -20.90
N SER A 2 -8.41 2.83 -21.12
CA SER A 2 -8.38 3.77 -20.02
C SER A 2 -9.64 3.64 -19.17
N ILE A 3 -10.72 3.23 -19.75
CA ILE A 3 -11.94 3.05 -18.98
C ILE A 3 -11.76 2.04 -17.89
N GLN A 4 -11.06 0.97 -18.19
CA GLN A 4 -10.84 -0.04 -17.19
C GLN A 4 -9.96 0.46 -16.06
N ILE A 5 -8.99 1.27 -16.41
CA ILE A 5 -8.13 1.84 -15.39
C ILE A 5 -8.93 2.75 -14.48
N GLU A 6 -9.80 3.53 -15.06
CA GLU A 6 -10.64 4.42 -14.27
C GLU A 6 -11.55 3.62 -13.36
N ASN A 7 -12.09 2.55 -13.88
CA ASN A 7 -12.96 1.73 -13.06
C ASN A 7 -12.21 1.12 -11.90
N LEU A 8 -10.99 0.70 -12.14
CA LEU A 8 -10.21 0.14 -11.06
C LEU A 8 -9.92 1.20 -10.00
N ALA A 9 -9.63 2.40 -10.44
CA ALA A 9 -9.34 3.47 -9.49
C ALA A 9 -10.58 3.83 -8.70
N LYS A 10 -11.72 3.83 -9.34
CA LYS A 10 -12.94 4.15 -8.65
C LYS A 10 -13.44 3.02 -7.81
N THR A 11 -13.26 1.83 -8.30
CA THR A 11 -13.69 0.68 -7.55
C THR A 11 -12.76 0.59 -6.41
N ASP A 12 -13.20 0.94 -5.33
CA ASP A 12 -12.45 1.00 -4.19
C ASP A 12 -11.85 -0.31 -3.83
N PHE A 13 -10.61 -0.32 -3.57
CA PHE A 13 -9.97 -1.52 -3.13
C PHE A 13 -10.48 -1.96 -1.79
N ARG A 14 -10.96 -1.04 -1.01
CA ARG A 14 -11.56 -1.42 0.23
C ARG A 14 -12.76 -2.27 -0.03
N SER A 15 -13.49 -1.92 -1.06
CA SER A 15 -14.67 -2.64 -1.42
C SER A 15 -14.32 -4.07 -1.78
N VAL A 16 -13.29 -4.21 -2.56
CA VAL A 16 -12.84 -5.54 -2.95
C VAL A 16 -12.40 -6.33 -1.73
N THR A 17 -11.62 -5.71 -0.89
CA THR A 17 -11.12 -6.36 0.30
C THR A 17 -12.26 -6.78 1.21
N VAL A 18 -13.18 -5.88 1.39
CA VAL A 18 -14.29 -6.15 2.26
C VAL A 18 -15.21 -7.19 1.66
N ALA A 19 -15.41 -7.09 0.37
CA ALA A 19 -16.25 -8.06 -0.29
C ALA A 19 -15.66 -9.44 -0.15
N GLY A 20 -14.38 -9.53 -0.23
CA GLY A 20 -13.72 -10.77 -0.02
C GLY A 20 -14.10 -11.28 1.32
N GLY A 21 -14.29 -10.35 2.19
CA GLY A 21 -14.80 -10.71 3.44
C GLY A 21 -13.87 -11.53 4.23
N LYS A 22 -13.01 -12.12 3.68
CA LYS A 22 -12.26 -12.90 4.36
C LYS A 22 -11.11 -12.22 4.60
N ARG A 23 -10.73 -12.08 5.48
CA ARG A 23 -9.71 -11.46 5.78
C ARG A 23 -8.61 -12.09 5.76
N ILE A 24 -7.83 -11.90 5.33
CA ILE A 24 -6.76 -12.59 5.05
C ILE A 24 -5.58 -11.77 5.05
N ALA A 25 -4.48 -12.22 4.57
CA ALA A 25 -3.25 -11.44 4.47
C ALA A 25 -3.48 -10.26 3.56
N PRO A 26 -2.94 -9.11 3.90
CA PRO A 26 -3.09 -7.94 3.05
C PRO A 26 -2.36 -8.15 1.73
N THR A 27 -2.87 -7.53 0.69
CA THR A 27 -2.29 -7.62 -0.62
C THR A 27 -1.10 -6.68 -0.71
N SER A 28 0.03 -7.16 -1.16
CA SER A 28 1.20 -6.31 -1.32
C SER A 28 1.05 -5.43 -2.55
N PRO A 29 1.74 -4.29 -2.60
CA PRO A 29 1.70 -3.44 -3.78
C PRO A 29 2.14 -4.17 -5.05
N GLY A 30 3.13 -5.06 -4.93
CA GLY A 30 3.58 -5.81 -6.09
C GLY A 30 2.52 -6.74 -6.62
N GLU A 31 1.81 -7.39 -5.71
CA GLU A 31 0.74 -8.27 -6.07
C GLU A 31 -0.39 -7.48 -6.72
N MET A 32 -0.71 -6.34 -6.15
CA MET A 32 -1.73 -5.47 -6.69
C MET A 32 -1.36 -5.04 -8.10
N LEU A 33 -0.12 -4.63 -8.29
CA LEU A 33 0.34 -4.20 -9.60
C LEU A 33 0.20 -5.31 -10.62
N ARG A 34 0.62 -6.50 -10.26
CA ARG A 34 0.57 -7.61 -11.18
C ARG A 34 -0.85 -8.05 -11.50
N GLU A 35 -1.64 -8.29 -10.45
CA GLU A 35 -2.95 -8.88 -10.64
C GLU A 35 -4.02 -7.92 -11.12
N GLU A 36 -3.98 -6.70 -10.63
CA GLU A 36 -5.05 -5.77 -10.94
C GLU A 36 -4.74 -4.78 -12.03
N PHE A 37 -3.49 -4.64 -12.40
CA PHE A 37 -3.10 -3.69 -13.45
C PHE A 37 -2.45 -4.36 -14.64
N LEU A 38 -1.35 -5.05 -14.43
CA LEU A 38 -0.61 -5.61 -15.55
C LEU A 38 -1.35 -6.71 -16.27
N LYS A 39 -1.90 -7.65 -15.54
CA LYS A 39 -2.62 -8.75 -16.17
C LYS A 39 -3.83 -8.29 -16.94
N PRO A 40 -4.73 -7.51 -16.34
CA PRO A 40 -5.90 -7.06 -17.09
C PRO A 40 -5.56 -6.22 -18.31
N MET A 41 -4.45 -5.48 -18.25
CA MET A 41 -4.06 -4.62 -19.35
C MET A 41 -3.17 -5.33 -20.37
N GLY A 42 -2.79 -6.57 -20.10
CA GLY A 42 -1.89 -7.28 -20.99
C GLY A 42 -0.53 -6.63 -21.07
N LEU A 43 -0.09 -6.03 -19.97
CA LEU A 43 1.15 -5.29 -19.94
C LEU A 43 2.25 -6.11 -19.28
N THR A 44 3.42 -6.14 -19.91
CA THR A 44 4.56 -6.84 -19.31
C THR A 44 5.33 -5.90 -18.41
N ASN A 45 6.14 -6.49 -17.52
CA ASN A 45 7.00 -5.70 -16.66
C ASN A 45 7.90 -4.81 -17.48
N TYR A 46 8.45 -5.36 -18.54
CA TYR A 46 9.36 -4.63 -19.40
C TYR A 46 8.68 -3.42 -20.04
N ARG A 47 7.48 -3.62 -20.55
CA ARG A 47 6.77 -2.54 -21.21
C ARG A 47 6.41 -1.44 -20.20
N LEU A 48 5.95 -1.83 -19.02
CA LEU A 48 5.64 -0.85 -18.01
C LEU A 48 6.88 -0.05 -17.63
N ALA A 49 7.99 -0.74 -17.41
CA ALA A 49 9.23 -0.07 -17.03
C ALA A 49 9.63 0.93 -18.08
N LYS A 50 9.48 0.55 -19.34
CA LYS A 50 9.83 1.43 -20.43
C LYS A 50 8.92 2.66 -20.45
N GLU A 51 7.65 2.46 -20.23
CA GLU A 51 6.70 3.57 -20.28
C GLU A 51 6.90 4.58 -19.16
N ILE A 52 7.36 4.12 -18.01
CA ILE A 52 7.57 5.04 -16.89
C ILE A 52 9.05 5.36 -16.68
N ASP A 53 9.88 4.88 -17.61
CA ASP A 53 11.31 5.21 -17.63
C ASP A 53 12.04 4.78 -16.35
N VAL A 54 11.92 3.52 -16.02
CA VAL A 54 12.69 2.93 -14.92
C VAL A 54 13.26 1.60 -15.41
N PRO A 55 14.27 1.08 -14.73
CA PRO A 55 14.81 -0.22 -15.13
C PRO A 55 13.76 -1.30 -14.95
N ALA A 56 13.72 -2.26 -15.87
CA ALA A 56 12.77 -3.35 -15.78
C ALA A 56 12.94 -4.13 -14.49
N GLN A 57 14.15 -4.21 -13.99
CA GLN A 57 14.40 -4.92 -12.76
C GLN A 57 13.68 -4.28 -11.58
N ARG A 58 13.51 -2.96 -11.60
CA ARG A 58 12.80 -2.29 -10.53
C ARG A 58 11.36 -2.80 -10.44
N ILE A 59 10.71 -2.94 -11.60
CA ILE A 59 9.34 -3.44 -11.61
C ILE A 59 9.31 -4.89 -11.15
N GLY A 60 10.24 -5.69 -11.63
CA GLY A 60 10.30 -7.09 -11.23
C GLY A 60 10.52 -7.25 -9.74
N ASP A 61 11.38 -6.41 -9.15
CA ASP A 61 11.64 -6.48 -7.73
C ASP A 61 10.44 -6.08 -6.90
N ILE A 62 9.70 -5.09 -7.38
CA ILE A 62 8.50 -4.66 -6.68
C ILE A 62 7.46 -5.78 -6.69
N ILE A 63 7.28 -6.41 -7.84
CA ILE A 63 6.32 -7.50 -7.96
C ILE A 63 6.72 -8.69 -7.11
N ALA A 64 8.01 -8.96 -7.04
CA ALA A 64 8.52 -10.08 -6.25
C ALA A 64 8.56 -9.78 -4.75
N GLY A 65 8.27 -8.55 -4.36
CA GLY A 65 8.30 -8.20 -2.95
C GLY A 65 9.69 -7.92 -2.43
N LYS A 66 10.67 -7.80 -3.31
CA LYS A 66 12.03 -7.53 -2.88
C LYS A 66 12.28 -6.04 -2.65
N ARG A 67 11.40 -5.21 -3.12
CA ARG A 67 11.58 -3.78 -3.04
C ARG A 67 10.22 -3.13 -2.86
N GLY A 68 10.16 -2.13 -2.01
CA GLY A 68 8.92 -1.40 -1.80
C GLY A 68 8.77 -0.28 -2.80
N ILE A 69 7.62 0.37 -2.75
CA ILE A 69 7.33 1.50 -3.61
C ILE A 69 7.88 2.76 -2.95
N THR A 70 8.66 3.53 -3.69
CA THR A 70 9.16 4.80 -3.19
C THR A 70 8.35 5.92 -3.83
N ALA A 71 8.55 7.14 -3.35
CA ALA A 71 7.81 8.28 -3.88
C ALA A 71 8.06 8.45 -5.38
N ASP A 72 9.30 8.23 -5.81
CA ASP A 72 9.65 8.34 -7.22
C ASP A 72 8.82 7.37 -8.05
N THR A 73 8.80 6.12 -7.64
CA THR A 73 8.08 5.09 -8.37
C THR A 73 6.57 5.33 -8.29
N ASP A 74 6.10 5.75 -7.13
CA ASP A 74 4.69 6.05 -6.96
C ASP A 74 4.21 7.09 -7.95
N LEU A 75 4.94 8.18 -8.06
CA LEU A 75 4.55 9.25 -8.96
C LEU A 75 4.52 8.79 -10.41
N ARG A 76 5.50 7.99 -10.79
CA ARG A 76 5.55 7.50 -12.16
C ARG A 76 4.39 6.55 -12.46
N LEU A 77 4.12 5.65 -11.53
CA LEU A 77 3.01 4.72 -11.70
C LEU A 77 1.67 5.44 -11.70
N CYS A 78 1.50 6.38 -10.79
CA CYS A 78 0.25 7.12 -10.71
C CYS A 78 0.01 7.92 -11.98
N ARG A 79 1.06 8.51 -12.52
CA ARG A 79 0.91 9.28 -13.73
C ARG A 79 0.52 8.38 -14.90
N PHE A 80 1.14 7.22 -14.98
CA PHE A 80 0.86 6.31 -16.07
C PHE A 80 -0.54 5.71 -15.98
N PHE A 81 -0.94 5.33 -14.78
CA PHE A 81 -2.25 4.70 -14.61
C PHE A 81 -3.38 5.69 -14.36
N GLY A 82 -3.07 6.96 -14.29
CA GLY A 82 -4.11 7.96 -14.07
C GLY A 82 -4.64 7.98 -12.65
N LEU A 83 -3.79 7.71 -11.70
CA LEU A 83 -4.18 7.69 -10.30
C LEU A 83 -3.69 8.93 -9.59
N THR A 84 -4.25 9.21 -8.43
CA THR A 84 -3.84 10.35 -7.63
C THR A 84 -2.47 10.10 -7.03
N ASP A 85 -1.61 11.11 -7.03
CA ASP A 85 -0.29 10.98 -6.46
C ASP A 85 -0.38 10.42 -5.05
N GLY A 86 0.48 9.48 -4.73
CA GLY A 86 0.50 8.86 -3.42
C GLY A 86 -0.34 7.61 -3.30
N TRP A 87 -1.05 7.26 -4.36
CA TRP A 87 -1.93 6.10 -4.32
C TRP A 87 -1.16 4.82 -3.95
N TRP A 88 -0.03 4.59 -4.60
CA TRP A 88 0.78 3.41 -4.33
C TRP A 88 1.48 3.48 -2.98
N LEU A 89 1.85 4.69 -2.56
CA LEU A 89 2.48 4.84 -1.26
C LEU A 89 1.50 4.56 -0.13
N ARG A 90 0.26 4.94 -0.31
CA ARG A 90 -0.75 4.65 0.70
C ARG A 90 -0.99 3.15 0.80
N LEU A 91 -1.02 2.48 -0.33
CA LEU A 91 -1.18 1.04 -0.36
C LEU A 91 0.01 0.37 0.32
N GLN A 92 1.21 0.83 0.00
CA GLN A 92 2.43 0.31 0.59
C GLN A 92 2.42 0.52 2.10
N GLY A 93 2.04 1.72 2.52
CA GLY A 93 2.02 2.04 3.95
C GLY A 93 1.02 1.18 4.71
N ASP A 94 -0.13 0.98 4.13
CA ASP A 94 -1.14 0.16 4.76
C ASP A 94 -0.67 -1.29 4.89
N TYR A 95 -0.06 -1.80 3.84
CA TYR A 95 0.47 -3.16 3.83
C TYR A 95 1.56 -3.30 4.90
N ASP A 96 2.52 -2.38 4.90
CA ASP A 96 3.62 -2.43 5.85
C ASP A 96 3.11 -2.30 7.28
N THR A 97 2.15 -1.42 7.48
CA THR A 97 1.61 -1.18 8.81
C THR A 97 0.90 -2.41 9.35
N ARG A 98 0.15 -3.08 8.50
CA ARG A 98 -0.56 -4.28 8.94
C ARG A 98 0.40 -5.39 9.32
N LEU A 99 1.44 -5.57 8.51
CA LEU A 99 2.43 -6.59 8.82
C LEU A 99 3.17 -6.27 10.12
N ALA A 100 3.56 -5.00 10.28
CA ALA A 100 4.28 -4.60 11.46
C ALA A 100 3.41 -4.70 12.70
N ARG A 101 2.14 -4.34 12.58
CA ARG A 101 1.22 -4.42 13.71
C ARG A 101 1.11 -5.85 14.21
N ALA A 102 1.00 -6.79 13.29
CA ALA A 102 0.91 -8.19 13.67
C ALA A 102 2.20 -8.67 14.33
N ALA A 103 3.32 -8.28 13.73
CA ALA A 103 4.61 -8.72 14.25
C ALA A 103 4.94 -8.10 15.60
N LEU A 104 4.48 -6.89 15.84
CA LEU A 104 4.82 -6.16 17.05
C LEU A 104 3.69 -6.12 18.07
N ALA A 105 2.66 -6.90 17.88
CA ALA A 105 1.47 -6.82 18.72
C ALA A 105 1.79 -6.79 20.22
N LYS A 106 2.63 -7.70 20.67
CA LYS A 106 2.93 -7.76 22.08
C LYS A 106 3.71 -6.55 22.56
N LYS A 107 4.64 -6.09 21.75
CA LYS A 107 5.44 -4.94 22.15
C LYS A 107 4.60 -3.67 22.14
N LEU A 108 3.71 -3.55 21.16
CA LEU A 108 2.85 -2.39 21.08
C LEU A 108 1.90 -2.31 22.27
N ALA A 109 1.46 -3.46 22.75
CA ALA A 109 0.55 -3.48 23.89
C ALA A 109 1.19 -2.91 25.14
N LYS A 110 2.51 -2.89 25.19
CA LYS A 110 3.22 -2.36 26.34
C LYS A 110 3.48 -0.87 26.25
N ILE A 111 3.27 -0.29 25.09
CA ILE A 111 3.51 1.13 24.91
C ILE A 111 2.24 1.89 25.28
N LYS A 112 2.37 2.77 26.24
CA LYS A 112 1.23 3.56 26.67
C LYS A 112 1.25 4.94 26.05
N PRO A 113 0.11 5.41 25.57
CA PRO A 113 0.08 6.74 24.96
C PRO A 113 0.49 7.80 25.97
N TRP A 114 1.09 8.85 25.49
CA TRP A 114 1.48 9.97 26.36
C TRP A 114 0.28 10.57 27.06
N SER A 115 -0.89 10.57 26.43
CA SER A 115 -2.08 11.10 27.05
C SER A 115 -2.44 10.37 28.33
N ALA A 116 -2.18 9.06 28.38
CA ALA A 116 -2.44 8.28 29.58
C ALA A 116 -1.51 8.70 30.70
N HIS A 117 -0.25 9.00 30.35
CA HIS A 117 0.70 9.47 31.36
C HIS A 117 0.30 10.85 31.88
N LEU A 118 -0.19 11.70 31.00
CA LEU A 118 -0.60 13.02 31.41
C LEU A 118 -1.81 12.97 32.33
N GLU A 119 -2.74 12.09 32.04
CA GLU A 119 -3.91 11.94 32.88
C GLU A 119 -3.54 11.46 34.26
N ALA A 120 -2.65 10.50 34.32
CA ALA A 120 -2.22 9.97 35.59
C ALA A 120 -1.55 11.07 36.41
N LYS A 121 -0.71 11.88 35.76
CA LYS A 121 -0.04 12.94 36.44
C LYS A 121 -1.01 14.00 36.90
N ALA A 122 -1.92 14.37 36.06
CA ALA A 122 -2.91 15.39 36.40
C ALA A 122 -3.72 14.92 37.60
N SER A 123 -4.04 13.65 37.61
CA SER A 123 -4.81 13.10 38.69
C SER A 123 -4.05 13.20 39.99
N GLU A 124 -2.78 12.89 39.96
CA GLU A 124 -1.96 12.97 41.15
C GLU A 124 -1.82 14.40 41.64
N HIS A 125 -1.65 15.30 40.72
CA HIS A 125 -1.47 16.69 41.12
C HIS A 125 -2.75 17.36 41.52
N ARG A 126 -3.87 16.77 41.17
CA ARG A 126 -5.09 17.38 41.45
C ARG A 126 -5.49 17.24 42.86
N CYS A 127 -5.00 16.42 43.52
CA CYS A 127 -5.37 16.31 44.91
C CYS A 127 -4.90 17.46 45.71
#